data_9e86d135d39129a80cafbefea0e9c31c
#
_entry.id   9e86d135d39129a80cafbefea0e9c31c
#
_cell.length_a   1.000
_cell.length_b   1.000
_cell.length_c   1.000
_cell.angle_alpha   90.00
_cell.angle_beta   90.00
_cell.angle_gamma   90.00
#
_symmetry.space_group_name_H-M   'P 1'
#
loop_
_entity.id
_entity.type
_entity.pdbx_description
1 polymer ?
#
loop_
_entity_poly.entity_id
_entity_poly.type
_entity_poly.pdbx_seq_one_letter_code
_entity_poly.pdbx_strand_id
1 'polypeptide(L)'
;ATEGSDTIEYAVTSGSLPSGLSLNTNTGAITGTAPSVAADTTSTFSITATDDENQTSSARSFSITVTAILPSAQFNTVLYNGTGAVQNIQGLSFKPDFVWLKCRDNSRDHRDFDTVRGAENGLYPNLSNGQFTGGNLTSFNSDGFTLGSSSGTNHSGQTFVSWNLKAGGAPTATNSAGAGNAPTLGSVMIDGSASTATLAGTNPITKISANTTLRFSVVELSKTNTNSETFAHGLGIVPEMIILKRTASTDDWYVYHKDLGNTVRIQLNSTSAKVTGTGVWDSTTPTSSVFSLQNQAGGAHVA
;
A
#
# COMPACT_ATOMS: atom_id res chain seq x y z
N ALA A 1 -7.47 -32.25 54.43
CA ALA A 1 -8.08 -31.14 53.71
C ALA A 1 -7.40 -31.06 52.37
N THR A 2 -8.10 -31.34 51.29
CA THR A 2 -7.68 -31.05 49.91
C THR A 2 -7.91 -29.58 49.74
N GLU A 3 -6.83 -28.80 49.55
CA GLU A 3 -6.94 -27.41 49.17
C GLU A 3 -7.67 -27.38 47.79
N GLY A 4 -8.86 -26.80 47.76
CA GLY A 4 -9.60 -26.55 46.55
C GLY A 4 -8.81 -25.57 45.69
N SER A 5 -8.80 -25.80 44.41
CA SER A 5 -8.27 -24.80 43.45
C SER A 5 -9.20 -23.58 43.50
N ASP A 6 -8.73 -22.46 44.07
CA ASP A 6 -9.45 -21.19 44.06
C ASP A 6 -9.81 -20.81 42.63
N THR A 7 -11.10 -20.83 42.30
CA THR A 7 -11.59 -20.43 40.99
C THR A 7 -11.95 -18.96 41.04
N ILE A 8 -11.40 -18.17 40.12
CA ILE A 8 -11.73 -16.74 40.00
C ILE A 8 -12.65 -16.56 38.80
N GLU A 9 -13.77 -15.85 38.99
CA GLU A 9 -14.68 -15.48 37.95
C GLU A 9 -14.61 -13.95 37.67
N TYR A 10 -14.47 -13.57 36.42
CA TYR A 10 -14.38 -12.21 35.97
C TYR A 10 -15.69 -11.74 35.37
N ALA A 11 -16.14 -10.52 35.69
CA ALA A 11 -17.36 -9.94 35.17
C ALA A 11 -17.19 -8.46 34.78
N VAL A 12 -17.82 -8.04 33.67
CA VAL A 12 -18.00 -6.63 33.36
C VAL A 12 -19.13 -6.08 34.21
N THR A 13 -18.84 -5.13 35.10
CA THR A 13 -19.80 -4.56 36.05
C THR A 13 -20.31 -3.19 35.70
N SER A 14 -19.64 -2.48 34.78
CA SER A 14 -20.12 -1.23 34.19
C SER A 14 -19.56 -1.01 32.80
N GLY A 15 -20.26 -0.24 31.94
CA GLY A 15 -19.91 -0.04 30.56
C GLY A 15 -20.07 -1.29 29.69
N SER A 16 -19.40 -1.32 28.56
CA SER A 16 -19.40 -2.48 27.64
C SER A 16 -18.07 -2.58 26.87
N LEU A 17 -17.68 -3.80 26.55
CA LEU A 17 -16.62 -4.04 25.57
C LEU A 17 -17.02 -3.53 24.19
N PRO A 18 -16.04 -3.17 23.35
CA PRO A 18 -16.31 -2.95 21.92
C PRO A 18 -17.08 -4.13 21.32
N SER A 19 -17.98 -3.84 20.39
CA SER A 19 -18.69 -4.89 19.64
C SER A 19 -17.70 -5.88 19.03
N GLY A 20 -18.04 -7.17 19.06
CA GLY A 20 -17.20 -8.27 18.56
C GLY A 20 -16.09 -8.72 19.49
N LEU A 21 -15.89 -8.08 20.64
CA LEU A 21 -15.01 -8.56 21.71
C LEU A 21 -15.84 -9.16 22.86
N SER A 22 -15.31 -10.18 23.51
CA SER A 22 -15.92 -10.86 24.66
C SER A 22 -14.88 -11.12 25.75
N LEU A 23 -15.35 -11.04 27.01
CA LEU A 23 -14.58 -11.42 28.18
C LEU A 23 -14.77 -12.92 28.44
N ASN A 24 -13.69 -13.65 28.59
CA ASN A 24 -13.72 -14.99 29.13
C ASN A 24 -13.81 -14.89 30.66
N THR A 25 -14.93 -15.34 31.23
CA THR A 25 -15.22 -15.21 32.66
C THR A 25 -14.27 -16.01 33.55
N ASN A 26 -13.67 -17.09 33.05
CA ASN A 26 -12.78 -17.95 33.84
C ASN A 26 -11.31 -17.51 33.78
N THR A 27 -10.89 -16.79 32.73
CA THR A 27 -9.48 -16.44 32.56
C THR A 27 -9.24 -14.92 32.58
N GLY A 28 -10.29 -14.10 32.51
CA GLY A 28 -10.19 -12.65 32.35
C GLY A 28 -9.70 -12.19 30.96
N ALA A 29 -9.47 -13.11 30.01
CA ALA A 29 -8.99 -12.77 28.68
C ALA A 29 -10.10 -12.10 27.87
N ILE A 30 -9.76 -10.98 27.23
CA ILE A 30 -10.63 -10.30 26.24
C ILE A 30 -10.19 -10.76 24.85
N THR A 31 -11.09 -11.40 24.10
CA THR A 31 -10.82 -11.97 22.78
C THR A 31 -11.92 -11.62 21.79
N GLY A 32 -11.64 -11.73 20.51
CA GLY A 32 -12.58 -11.44 19.42
C GLY A 32 -11.99 -10.55 18.36
N THR A 33 -12.84 -10.08 17.45
CA THR A 33 -12.46 -9.14 16.38
C THR A 33 -13.39 -7.93 16.43
N ALA A 34 -12.83 -6.76 16.67
CA ALA A 34 -13.60 -5.52 16.62
C ALA A 34 -14.01 -5.23 15.16
N PRO A 35 -15.25 -4.75 14.91
CA PRO A 35 -15.67 -4.34 13.58
C PRO A 35 -14.96 -3.05 13.14
N SER A 36 -14.94 -2.80 11.84
CA SER A 36 -14.52 -1.51 11.30
C SER A 36 -15.44 -0.40 11.81
N VAL A 37 -14.86 0.73 12.22
CA VAL A 37 -15.59 1.92 12.67
C VAL A 37 -15.28 3.10 11.75
N ALA A 38 -16.24 4.01 11.60
CA ALA A 38 -16.11 5.18 10.74
C ALA A 38 -15.28 6.32 11.38
N ALA A 39 -15.11 6.28 12.70
CA ALA A 39 -14.27 7.18 13.49
C ALA A 39 -13.75 6.43 14.71
N ASP A 40 -12.65 6.88 15.29
CA ASP A 40 -12.11 6.30 16.53
C ASP A 40 -13.18 6.23 17.59
N THR A 41 -13.42 5.04 18.11
CA THR A 41 -14.46 4.77 19.10
C THR A 41 -13.84 4.15 20.33
N THR A 42 -13.94 4.85 21.47
CA THR A 42 -13.44 4.36 22.75
C THR A 42 -14.58 3.79 23.59
N SER A 43 -14.45 2.55 24.00
CA SER A 43 -15.30 1.89 24.97
C SER A 43 -14.63 1.88 26.33
N THR A 44 -15.31 2.38 27.36
CA THR A 44 -14.86 2.33 28.76
C THR A 44 -15.73 1.33 29.51
N PHE A 45 -15.10 0.47 30.31
CA PHE A 45 -15.79 -0.57 31.08
C PHE A 45 -15.01 -0.88 32.35
N SER A 46 -15.69 -1.50 33.33
CA SER A 46 -15.05 -1.93 34.56
C SER A 46 -15.22 -3.43 34.75
N ILE A 47 -14.18 -4.07 35.26
CA ILE A 47 -14.15 -5.50 35.56
C ILE A 47 -13.95 -5.70 37.08
N THR A 48 -14.66 -6.67 37.65
CA THR A 48 -14.40 -7.25 38.97
C THR A 48 -13.98 -8.69 38.83
N ALA A 49 -13.27 -9.20 39.83
CA ALA A 49 -12.94 -10.60 40.03
C ALA A 49 -13.62 -11.10 41.32
N THR A 50 -14.28 -12.23 41.27
CA THR A 50 -14.95 -12.86 42.42
C THR A 50 -14.37 -14.26 42.62
N ASP A 51 -14.01 -14.60 43.86
CA ASP A 51 -13.57 -15.96 44.23
C ASP A 51 -14.75 -16.89 44.54
N ASP A 52 -14.47 -18.15 44.82
CA ASP A 52 -15.47 -19.16 45.14
C ASP A 52 -16.10 -18.99 46.54
N GLU A 53 -15.50 -18.15 47.43
CA GLU A 53 -16.09 -17.69 48.67
C GLU A 53 -17.00 -16.45 48.51
N ASN A 54 -17.26 -16.01 47.24
CA ASN A 54 -18.02 -14.81 46.89
C ASN A 54 -17.39 -13.50 47.36
N GLN A 55 -16.06 -13.44 47.54
CA GLN A 55 -15.37 -12.20 47.81
C GLN A 55 -15.06 -11.50 46.47
N THR A 56 -15.58 -10.32 46.30
CA THR A 56 -15.43 -9.55 45.04
C THR A 56 -14.42 -8.42 45.22
N SER A 57 -13.50 -8.34 44.29
CA SER A 57 -12.52 -7.24 44.22
C SER A 57 -13.18 -5.88 43.96
N SER A 58 -12.50 -4.80 44.28
CA SER A 58 -12.90 -3.47 43.80
C SER A 58 -12.90 -3.45 42.26
N ALA A 59 -13.89 -2.75 41.68
CA ALA A 59 -14.00 -2.61 40.23
C ALA A 59 -12.79 -1.82 39.65
N ARG A 60 -12.16 -2.35 38.62
CA ARG A 60 -11.09 -1.70 37.90
C ARG A 60 -11.56 -1.27 36.51
N SER A 61 -11.38 0.03 36.21
CA SER A 61 -11.75 0.60 34.91
C SER A 61 -10.69 0.37 33.85
N PHE A 62 -11.13 0.08 32.62
CA PHE A 62 -10.33 -0.11 31.43
C PHE A 62 -10.95 0.69 30.27
N SER A 63 -10.14 0.99 29.27
CA SER A 63 -10.60 1.53 28.01
C SER A 63 -9.96 0.78 26.85
N ILE A 64 -10.75 0.53 25.79
CA ILE A 64 -10.27 0.02 24.52
C ILE A 64 -10.73 0.99 23.45
N THR A 65 -9.78 1.51 22.64
CA THR A 65 -10.09 2.32 21.48
C THR A 65 -9.99 1.46 20.21
N VAL A 66 -11.10 1.35 19.48
CA VAL A 66 -11.10 0.83 18.11
C VAL A 66 -10.80 1.99 17.19
N THR A 67 -9.64 1.96 16.55
CA THR A 67 -9.21 3.02 15.65
C THR A 67 -9.85 2.85 14.28
N ALA A 68 -10.45 3.92 13.76
CA ALA A 68 -11.00 3.92 12.42
C ALA A 68 -9.88 3.78 11.39
N ILE A 69 -10.01 2.78 10.53
CA ILE A 69 -9.26 2.78 9.26
C ILE A 69 -10.08 3.63 8.30
N LEU A 70 -9.77 4.92 8.23
CA LEU A 70 -10.42 5.82 7.29
C LEU A 70 -9.81 5.57 5.90
N PRO A 71 -10.55 4.95 4.96
CA PRO A 71 -10.06 4.81 3.58
C PRO A 71 -9.69 6.16 2.97
N SER A 72 -10.42 7.21 3.34
CA SER A 72 -10.15 8.60 2.94
C SER A 72 -8.79 9.16 3.38
N ALA A 73 -8.15 8.59 4.40
CA ALA A 73 -6.82 9.03 4.84
C ALA A 73 -5.66 8.37 4.07
N GLN A 74 -5.95 7.39 3.21
CA GLN A 74 -4.92 6.62 2.50
C GLN A 74 -5.27 6.34 1.03
N PHE A 75 -6.57 6.36 0.68
CA PHE A 75 -7.09 6.28 -0.68
C PHE A 75 -8.25 7.25 -0.84
N ASN A 76 -8.19 8.09 -1.87
CA ASN A 76 -9.28 8.99 -2.21
C ASN A 76 -9.36 9.21 -3.72
N THR A 77 -10.56 9.51 -4.20
CA THR A 77 -10.84 9.81 -5.61
C THR A 77 -11.33 11.24 -5.72
N VAL A 78 -10.72 12.04 -6.61
CA VAL A 78 -11.13 13.41 -6.86
C VAL A 78 -11.57 13.58 -8.31
N LEU A 79 -12.69 14.27 -8.49
CA LEU A 79 -13.16 14.75 -9.78
C LEU A 79 -12.80 16.23 -9.93
N TYR A 80 -12.24 16.60 -11.08
CA TYR A 80 -11.88 18.00 -11.34
C TYR A 80 -12.10 18.39 -12.80
N ASN A 81 -12.23 19.69 -13.02
CA ASN A 81 -12.27 20.29 -14.35
C ASN A 81 -10.89 20.79 -14.73
N GLY A 82 -10.43 20.45 -15.92
CA GLY A 82 -9.17 20.97 -16.45
C GLY A 82 -9.26 22.45 -16.78
N THR A 83 -8.19 23.18 -16.52
CA THR A 83 -8.08 24.62 -16.76
C THR A 83 -7.15 24.97 -17.91
N GLY A 84 -6.26 24.06 -18.31
CA GLY A 84 -5.19 24.33 -19.30
C GLY A 84 -4.04 25.15 -18.75
N ALA A 85 -4.08 25.53 -17.47
CA ALA A 85 -3.04 26.27 -16.75
C ALA A 85 -2.64 25.52 -15.49
N VAL A 86 -1.56 25.96 -14.81
CA VAL A 86 -1.17 25.36 -13.53
C VAL A 86 -2.36 25.33 -12.57
N GLN A 87 -2.63 24.17 -11.98
CA GLN A 87 -3.79 23.93 -11.12
C GLN A 87 -3.44 23.03 -9.93
N ASN A 88 -3.86 23.44 -8.73
CA ASN A 88 -3.78 22.60 -7.53
C ASN A 88 -5.06 21.80 -7.37
N ILE A 89 -4.91 20.48 -7.28
CA ILE A 89 -5.98 19.54 -6.94
C ILE A 89 -5.83 19.20 -5.47
N GLN A 90 -6.87 19.44 -4.67
CA GLN A 90 -6.88 19.33 -3.22
C GLN A 90 -8.08 18.50 -2.73
N GLY A 91 -8.15 18.26 -1.41
CA GLY A 91 -9.26 17.55 -0.77
C GLY A 91 -9.02 16.06 -0.61
N LEU A 92 -7.75 15.61 -0.67
CA LEU A 92 -7.39 14.22 -0.41
C LEU A 92 -7.32 13.88 1.08
N SER A 93 -7.05 14.89 1.93
CA SER A 93 -6.73 14.73 3.36
C SER A 93 -5.40 14.01 3.65
N PHE A 94 -4.60 13.76 2.62
CA PHE A 94 -3.25 13.19 2.72
C PHE A 94 -2.40 13.61 1.52
N LYS A 95 -1.09 13.50 1.67
CA LYS A 95 -0.14 13.60 0.56
C LYS A 95 -0.16 12.28 -0.21
N PRO A 96 -0.58 12.26 -1.49
CA PRO A 96 -0.55 11.04 -2.28
C PRO A 96 0.89 10.66 -2.64
N ASP A 97 1.17 9.38 -2.69
CA ASP A 97 2.42 8.81 -3.21
C ASP A 97 2.25 8.18 -4.58
N PHE A 98 1.00 7.89 -4.95
CA PHE A 98 0.62 7.41 -6.27
C PHE A 98 -0.65 8.12 -6.73
N VAL A 99 -0.66 8.60 -7.99
CA VAL A 99 -1.78 9.30 -8.61
C VAL A 99 -2.02 8.72 -10.00
N TRP A 100 -3.21 8.16 -10.22
CA TRP A 100 -3.65 7.68 -11.52
C TRP A 100 -4.74 8.60 -12.07
N LEU A 101 -4.54 9.14 -13.26
CA LEU A 101 -5.39 10.16 -13.89
C LEU A 101 -6.08 9.64 -15.14
N LYS A 102 -7.33 10.05 -15.35
CA LYS A 102 -8.10 9.78 -16.59
C LYS A 102 -9.02 10.94 -16.94
N CYS A 103 -8.98 11.36 -18.19
CA CYS A 103 -10.00 12.23 -18.78
C CYS A 103 -11.31 11.42 -18.91
N ARG A 104 -12.45 12.00 -18.48
CA ARG A 104 -13.74 11.32 -18.41
C ARG A 104 -14.60 11.51 -19.65
N ASP A 105 -14.44 12.62 -20.36
CA ASP A 105 -15.27 13.05 -21.48
C ASP A 105 -14.49 13.08 -22.81
N ASN A 106 -13.28 12.54 -22.85
CA ASN A 106 -12.49 12.41 -24.05
C ASN A 106 -11.61 11.15 -24.02
N SER A 107 -11.23 10.65 -25.20
CA SER A 107 -10.40 9.44 -25.38
C SER A 107 -8.90 9.70 -25.14
N ARG A 108 -8.54 10.47 -24.08
CA ARG A 108 -7.15 10.66 -23.70
C ARG A 108 -6.62 9.45 -22.95
N ASP A 109 -5.34 9.19 -23.11
CA ASP A 109 -4.67 8.11 -22.41
C ASP A 109 -4.72 8.29 -20.90
N HIS A 110 -4.71 7.17 -20.18
CA HIS A 110 -4.45 7.15 -18.74
C HIS A 110 -3.03 7.63 -18.47
N ARG A 111 -2.80 8.21 -17.30
CA ARG A 111 -1.46 8.57 -16.81
C ARG A 111 -1.34 8.24 -15.34
N ASP A 112 -0.22 7.68 -14.96
CA ASP A 112 0.14 7.49 -13.56
C ASP A 112 1.46 8.19 -13.20
N PHE A 113 1.55 8.59 -11.95
CA PHE A 113 2.68 9.26 -11.34
C PHE A 113 2.87 8.74 -9.93
N ASP A 114 4.10 8.63 -9.48
CA ASP A 114 4.42 8.25 -8.11
C ASP A 114 5.63 9.00 -7.55
N THR A 115 5.72 9.02 -6.22
CA THR A 115 6.79 9.71 -5.50
C THR A 115 8.14 8.98 -5.58
N VAL A 116 8.16 7.72 -5.99
CA VAL A 116 9.38 6.92 -6.14
C VAL A 116 10.14 7.32 -7.39
N ARG A 117 9.45 7.47 -8.52
CA ARG A 117 10.01 7.99 -9.78
C ARG A 117 10.12 9.52 -9.77
N GLY A 118 9.34 10.17 -8.92
CA GLY A 118 9.26 11.62 -8.80
C GLY A 118 8.17 12.25 -9.66
N ALA A 119 7.76 13.47 -9.30
CA ALA A 119 6.84 14.27 -10.08
C ALA A 119 7.38 14.46 -11.51
N GLU A 120 6.49 14.70 -12.46
CA GLU A 120 6.76 14.83 -13.91
C GLU A 120 7.12 13.51 -14.62
N ASN A 121 7.49 12.46 -13.92
CA ASN A 121 7.80 11.14 -14.49
C ASN A 121 6.54 10.29 -14.57
N GLY A 122 5.89 10.28 -15.72
CA GLY A 122 4.63 9.56 -15.92
C GLY A 122 4.77 8.31 -16.78
N LEU A 123 3.80 7.42 -16.63
CA LEU A 123 3.60 6.27 -17.50
C LEU A 123 2.16 6.25 -18.04
N TYR A 124 1.93 5.44 -19.06
CA TYR A 124 0.62 5.24 -19.67
C TYR A 124 0.13 3.82 -19.35
N PRO A 125 -0.76 3.62 -18.36
CA PRO A 125 -1.27 2.29 -18.02
C PRO A 125 -2.00 1.56 -19.14
N ASN A 126 -2.49 2.29 -20.14
CA ASN A 126 -3.18 1.75 -21.31
C ASN A 126 -2.30 1.59 -22.56
N LEU A 127 -1.00 1.93 -22.49
CA LEU A 127 -0.07 1.84 -23.60
C LEU A 127 1.20 1.10 -23.19
N SER A 128 1.96 0.62 -24.18
CA SER A 128 3.26 -0.02 -23.96
C SER A 128 4.44 0.95 -23.83
N ASN A 129 4.25 2.24 -24.03
CA ASN A 129 5.30 3.26 -24.01
C ASN A 129 6.14 3.22 -22.72
N GLY A 130 7.41 3.55 -22.82
CA GLY A 130 8.25 3.84 -21.68
C GLY A 130 7.86 5.11 -20.95
N GLN A 131 8.58 5.43 -19.88
CA GLN A 131 8.36 6.64 -19.09
C GLN A 131 8.53 7.90 -19.95
N PHE A 132 7.63 8.84 -19.74
CA PHE A 132 7.72 10.20 -20.29
C PHE A 132 7.97 11.21 -19.17
N THR A 133 8.46 12.40 -19.52
CA THR A 133 8.71 13.51 -18.58
C THR A 133 8.02 14.79 -19.03
N GLY A 134 7.72 15.66 -18.06
CA GLY A 134 7.35 17.06 -18.26
C GLY A 134 5.87 17.39 -18.10
N GLY A 135 5.60 18.51 -17.42
CA GLY A 135 4.41 19.34 -17.46
C GLY A 135 3.05 18.75 -17.09
N ASN A 136 2.98 17.51 -16.65
CA ASN A 136 1.70 16.84 -16.33
C ASN A 136 1.33 17.00 -14.85
N LEU A 137 1.97 16.24 -13.98
CA LEU A 137 1.90 16.40 -12.54
C LEU A 137 3.25 16.94 -12.08
N THR A 138 3.27 18.11 -11.46
CA THR A 138 4.51 18.85 -11.16
C THR A 138 4.92 18.77 -9.70
N SER A 139 3.99 18.45 -8.78
CA SER A 139 4.30 18.22 -7.38
C SER A 139 3.24 17.39 -6.66
N PHE A 140 3.66 16.63 -5.65
CA PHE A 140 2.81 15.96 -4.66
C PHE A 140 2.74 16.84 -3.41
N ASN A 141 1.55 17.31 -3.05
CA ASN A 141 1.31 18.26 -1.97
C ASN A 141 0.73 17.57 -0.73
N SER A 142 0.68 18.25 0.40
CA SER A 142 0.19 17.68 1.67
C SER A 142 -1.27 17.22 1.64
N ASP A 143 -2.09 17.78 0.73
CA ASP A 143 -3.52 17.49 0.59
C ASP A 143 -3.90 17.28 -0.89
N GLY A 144 -2.98 16.80 -1.70
CA GLY A 144 -3.24 16.61 -3.13
C GLY A 144 -2.00 16.72 -4.01
N PHE A 145 -2.15 17.32 -5.17
CA PHE A 145 -1.07 17.47 -6.16
C PHE A 145 -1.27 18.69 -7.05
N THR A 146 -0.20 19.13 -7.72
CA THR A 146 -0.24 20.21 -8.69
C THR A 146 -0.12 19.66 -10.11
N LEU A 147 -0.98 20.11 -10.99
CA LEU A 147 -0.91 19.87 -12.43
C LEU A 147 -0.30 21.04 -13.16
N GLY A 148 0.50 20.73 -14.18
CA GLY A 148 0.94 21.71 -15.18
C GLY A 148 -0.13 21.97 -16.25
N SER A 149 0.27 22.56 -17.35
CA SER A 149 -0.61 22.91 -18.47
C SER A 149 -0.83 21.79 -19.50
N SER A 150 -0.36 20.57 -19.22
CA SER A 150 -0.48 19.44 -20.15
C SER A 150 -1.94 19.11 -20.47
N SER A 151 -2.27 19.08 -21.75
CA SER A 151 -3.61 18.72 -22.21
C SER A 151 -4.02 17.30 -21.83
N GLY A 152 -3.07 16.42 -21.52
CA GLY A 152 -3.34 15.03 -21.14
C GLY A 152 -3.90 14.86 -19.75
N THR A 153 -3.63 15.80 -18.85
CA THR A 153 -4.06 15.77 -17.44
C THR A 153 -4.90 16.97 -17.04
N ASN A 154 -4.87 18.07 -17.82
CA ASN A 154 -5.44 19.35 -17.41
C ASN A 154 -5.97 20.18 -18.60
N HIS A 155 -6.58 19.55 -19.62
CA HIS A 155 -7.13 20.28 -20.77
C HIS A 155 -8.32 21.13 -20.34
N SER A 156 -8.29 22.42 -20.75
CA SER A 156 -9.39 23.36 -20.46
C SER A 156 -10.74 22.84 -20.99
N GLY A 157 -11.75 22.90 -20.14
CA GLY A 157 -13.12 22.50 -20.46
C GLY A 157 -13.37 20.98 -20.47
N GLN A 158 -12.39 20.17 -20.09
CA GLN A 158 -12.58 18.71 -19.94
C GLN A 158 -12.63 18.30 -18.46
N THR A 159 -13.34 17.22 -18.19
CA THR A 159 -13.46 16.67 -16.85
C THR A 159 -12.53 15.47 -16.65
N PHE A 160 -11.99 15.35 -15.47
CA PHE A 160 -11.02 14.33 -15.11
C PHE A 160 -11.40 13.63 -13.80
N VAL A 161 -10.82 12.46 -13.61
CA VAL A 161 -10.81 11.73 -12.35
C VAL A 161 -9.36 11.41 -11.97
N SER A 162 -9.07 11.48 -10.68
CA SER A 162 -7.83 10.94 -10.11
C SER A 162 -8.15 9.89 -9.05
N TRP A 163 -7.40 8.77 -9.08
CA TRP A 163 -7.33 7.80 -8.00
C TRP A 163 -6.00 7.98 -7.31
N ASN A 164 -6.02 8.19 -6.00
CA ASN A 164 -4.89 8.65 -5.23
C ASN A 164 -4.65 7.69 -4.07
N LEU A 165 -3.43 7.17 -3.94
CA LEU A 165 -3.04 6.25 -2.88
C LEU A 165 -1.86 6.83 -2.10
N LYS A 166 -1.89 6.62 -0.77
CA LYS A 166 -0.77 6.91 0.11
C LYS A 166 0.08 5.65 0.25
N ALA A 167 1.35 5.77 -0.08
CA ALA A 167 2.35 4.74 0.22
C ALA A 167 3.19 5.15 1.44
N GLY A 168 4.47 4.88 1.44
CA GLY A 168 5.36 5.15 2.56
C GLY A 168 5.98 6.54 2.59
N GLY A 169 5.66 7.41 1.63
CA GLY A 169 6.30 8.72 1.44
C GLY A 169 7.36 8.72 0.34
N ALA A 170 7.75 9.92 -0.09
CA ALA A 170 8.72 10.10 -1.16
C ALA A 170 10.14 9.68 -0.70
N PRO A 171 10.82 8.73 -1.38
CA PRO A 171 12.23 8.49 -1.15
C PRO A 171 13.08 9.73 -1.44
N THR A 172 14.05 9.99 -0.56
CA THR A 172 14.96 11.15 -0.66
C THR A 172 16.34 10.79 -1.16
N ALA A 173 16.61 9.50 -1.34
CA ALA A 173 17.87 8.96 -1.84
C ALA A 173 17.62 7.78 -2.80
N THR A 174 18.65 7.45 -3.58
CA THR A 174 18.71 6.21 -4.37
C THR A 174 19.55 5.19 -3.60
N ASN A 175 19.09 3.94 -3.57
CA ASN A 175 19.83 2.88 -2.89
C ASN A 175 21.09 2.53 -3.67
N SER A 176 22.23 2.56 -2.99
CA SER A 176 23.54 2.12 -3.49
C SER A 176 24.08 0.89 -2.73
N ALA A 177 23.37 0.43 -1.69
CA ALA A 177 23.77 -0.75 -0.95
C ALA A 177 23.47 -2.02 -1.76
N GLY A 178 24.35 -3.01 -1.67
CA GLY A 178 24.13 -4.33 -2.29
C GLY A 178 23.00 -5.11 -1.61
N ALA A 179 22.55 -6.18 -2.27
CA ALA A 179 21.55 -7.10 -1.71
C ALA A 179 22.01 -7.67 -0.35
N GLY A 180 21.06 -7.87 0.55
CA GLY A 180 21.34 -8.40 1.89
C GLY A 180 21.95 -7.39 2.86
N ASN A 181 22.07 -6.11 2.48
CA ASN A 181 22.57 -5.04 3.34
C ASN A 181 21.45 -4.06 3.71
N ALA A 182 21.68 -3.26 4.75
CA ALA A 182 20.81 -2.13 5.07
C ALA A 182 20.81 -1.15 3.88
N PRO A 183 19.65 -0.63 3.46
CA PRO A 183 19.56 0.28 2.33
C PRO A 183 20.18 1.65 2.67
N THR A 184 20.57 2.38 1.64
CA THR A 184 20.94 3.79 1.79
C THR A 184 19.80 4.55 2.47
N LEU A 185 20.10 5.30 3.53
CA LEU A 185 19.10 6.02 4.30
C LEU A 185 18.26 6.93 3.39
N GLY A 186 16.94 6.84 3.50
CA GLY A 186 15.99 7.62 2.69
C GLY A 186 15.65 7.01 1.33
N SER A 187 16.28 5.90 0.91
CA SER A 187 15.89 5.19 -0.32
C SER A 187 14.67 4.28 -0.12
N VAL A 188 14.41 3.86 1.10
CA VAL A 188 13.29 3.01 1.49
C VAL A 188 12.45 3.75 2.53
N MET A 189 11.22 4.07 2.15
CA MET A 189 10.24 4.74 3.02
C MET A 189 9.12 3.75 3.35
N ILE A 190 8.89 3.50 4.63
CA ILE A 190 7.82 2.62 5.12
C ILE A 190 6.98 3.41 6.14
N ASP A 191 5.68 3.50 5.90
CA ASP A 191 4.71 4.19 6.78
C ASP A 191 5.14 5.62 7.17
N GLY A 192 5.75 6.34 6.23
CA GLY A 192 6.20 7.72 6.41
C GLY A 192 7.60 7.89 7.01
N SER A 193 8.31 6.80 7.27
CA SER A 193 9.64 6.82 7.89
C SER A 193 10.69 6.13 7.03
N ALA A 194 11.93 6.65 7.06
CA ALA A 194 13.06 6.00 6.39
C ALA A 194 13.43 4.70 7.13
N SER A 195 13.45 3.60 6.40
CA SER A 195 13.84 2.29 6.93
C SER A 195 15.34 2.05 6.75
N THR A 196 15.97 1.50 7.80
CA THR A 196 17.36 1.01 7.78
C THR A 196 17.43 -0.52 7.90
N ALA A 197 16.27 -1.18 7.95
CA ALA A 197 16.21 -2.63 8.04
C ALA A 197 16.77 -3.27 6.76
N THR A 198 17.58 -4.31 6.92
CA THR A 198 18.11 -5.11 5.81
C THR A 198 16.97 -5.63 4.94
N LEU A 199 17.06 -5.36 3.64
CA LEU A 199 16.07 -5.83 2.68
C LEU A 199 16.41 -7.25 2.21
N ALA A 200 15.37 -8.08 2.15
CA ALA A 200 15.48 -9.39 1.51
C ALA A 200 15.64 -9.24 -0.01
N GLY A 201 16.04 -10.32 -0.67
CA GLY A 201 16.18 -10.38 -2.13
C GLY A 201 17.60 -10.65 -2.58
N THR A 202 17.73 -11.10 -3.81
CA THR A 202 19.04 -11.36 -4.45
C THR A 202 19.59 -10.14 -5.16
N ASN A 203 18.72 -9.19 -5.53
CA ASN A 203 19.10 -7.92 -6.13
C ASN A 203 18.61 -6.74 -5.29
N PRO A 204 19.42 -5.67 -5.18
CA PRO A 204 18.98 -4.48 -4.48
C PRO A 204 17.86 -3.79 -5.27
N ILE A 205 16.89 -3.26 -4.56
CA ILE A 205 15.94 -2.31 -5.12
C ILE A 205 16.61 -0.94 -5.28
N THR A 206 16.06 -0.10 -6.12
CA THR A 206 16.50 1.28 -6.29
C THR A 206 15.85 2.19 -5.26
N LYS A 207 14.52 2.10 -5.11
CA LYS A 207 13.72 2.84 -4.12
C LYS A 207 12.46 2.05 -3.76
N ILE A 208 11.96 2.27 -2.56
CA ILE A 208 10.64 1.78 -2.09
C ILE A 208 9.88 2.91 -1.41
N SER A 209 8.56 2.96 -1.66
CA SER A 209 7.58 3.66 -0.86
C SER A 209 6.47 2.67 -0.53
N ALA A 210 6.36 2.24 0.74
CA ALA A 210 5.43 1.20 1.18
C ALA A 210 4.57 1.64 2.37
N ASN A 211 3.28 1.32 2.30
CA ASN A 211 2.30 1.50 3.38
C ASN A 211 1.81 0.12 3.83
N THR A 212 2.17 -0.28 5.03
CA THR A 212 1.83 -1.60 5.58
C THR A 212 0.37 -1.69 6.02
N THR A 213 -0.27 -0.56 6.32
CA THR A 213 -1.69 -0.49 6.69
C THR A 213 -2.59 -0.60 5.46
N LEU A 214 -2.33 0.20 4.41
CA LEU A 214 -3.05 0.13 3.13
C LEU A 214 -2.64 -1.11 2.32
N ARG A 215 -1.49 -1.71 2.64
CA ARG A 215 -0.89 -2.84 1.91
C ARG A 215 -0.59 -2.50 0.46
N PHE A 216 -0.08 -1.30 0.26
CA PHE A 216 0.28 -0.77 -1.04
C PHE A 216 1.74 -0.30 -1.05
N SER A 217 2.48 -0.66 -2.08
CA SER A 217 3.86 -0.18 -2.28
C SER A 217 4.12 0.18 -3.74
N VAL A 218 5.03 1.12 -3.93
CA VAL A 218 5.67 1.41 -5.22
C VAL A 218 7.15 1.09 -5.07
N VAL A 219 7.66 0.27 -5.98
CA VAL A 219 9.06 -0.21 -5.97
C VAL A 219 9.72 0.15 -7.28
N GLU A 220 10.78 0.93 -7.23
CA GLU A 220 11.69 1.11 -8.36
C GLU A 220 12.84 0.11 -8.24
N LEU A 221 13.07 -0.65 -9.29
CA LEU A 221 14.10 -1.68 -9.34
C LEU A 221 14.87 -1.64 -10.66
N SER A 222 16.07 -2.20 -10.66
CA SER A 222 16.86 -2.38 -11.87
C SER A 222 17.19 -3.86 -12.03
N LYS A 223 16.63 -4.49 -13.04
CA LYS A 223 16.92 -5.88 -13.39
C LYS A 223 18.24 -5.93 -14.15
N THR A 224 19.16 -6.84 -13.75
CA THR A 224 20.50 -6.89 -14.33
C THR A 224 20.56 -7.75 -15.59
N ASN A 225 19.73 -8.79 -15.66
CA ASN A 225 19.73 -9.77 -16.76
C ASN A 225 18.36 -10.50 -16.83
N THR A 226 18.28 -11.56 -17.66
CA THR A 226 17.08 -12.38 -17.82
C THR A 226 16.94 -13.51 -16.80
N ASN A 227 17.94 -13.73 -15.95
CA ASN A 227 17.89 -14.79 -14.93
C ASN A 227 16.88 -14.47 -13.83
N SER A 228 16.65 -15.43 -12.97
CA SER A 228 15.83 -15.26 -11.76
C SER A 228 16.50 -14.27 -10.80
N GLU A 229 15.73 -13.28 -10.40
CA GLU A 229 16.13 -12.24 -9.44
C GLU A 229 14.95 -11.95 -8.51
N THR A 230 15.24 -11.76 -7.22
CA THR A 230 14.21 -11.43 -6.22
C THR A 230 14.39 -10.02 -5.68
N PHE A 231 13.28 -9.31 -5.48
CA PHE A 231 13.23 -7.91 -5.09
C PHE A 231 12.33 -7.72 -3.89
N ALA A 232 12.76 -6.91 -2.92
CA ALA A 232 11.95 -6.53 -1.77
C ALA A 232 10.80 -5.60 -2.19
N HIS A 233 9.64 -5.70 -1.48
CA HIS A 233 8.49 -4.83 -1.72
C HIS A 233 8.04 -4.01 -0.47
N GLY A 234 8.61 -4.27 0.69
CA GLY A 234 8.38 -3.46 1.90
C GLY A 234 7.03 -3.64 2.61
N LEU A 235 6.14 -4.52 2.14
CA LEU A 235 4.79 -4.68 2.70
C LEU A 235 4.70 -5.50 4.00
N GLY A 236 5.67 -6.40 4.24
CA GLY A 236 5.62 -7.32 5.38
C GLY A 236 4.58 -8.45 5.27
N ILE A 237 3.80 -8.47 4.19
CA ILE A 237 2.81 -9.51 3.86
C ILE A 237 2.95 -9.93 2.41
N VAL A 238 2.40 -11.09 2.05
CA VAL A 238 2.39 -11.57 0.66
C VAL A 238 1.50 -10.66 -0.20
N PRO A 239 2.02 -10.05 -1.29
CA PRO A 239 1.19 -9.27 -2.20
C PRO A 239 0.25 -10.19 -2.99
N GLU A 240 -1.00 -9.78 -3.12
CA GLU A 240 -2.02 -10.50 -3.89
C GLU A 240 -2.02 -10.11 -5.36
N MET A 241 -1.56 -8.91 -5.68
CA MET A 241 -1.43 -8.40 -7.04
C MET A 241 -0.11 -7.63 -7.18
N ILE A 242 0.55 -7.80 -8.33
CA ILE A 242 1.74 -7.03 -8.70
C ILE A 242 1.53 -6.53 -10.12
N ILE A 243 1.76 -5.25 -10.34
CA ILE A 243 1.74 -4.61 -11.66
C ILE A 243 3.15 -4.18 -12.00
N LEU A 244 3.75 -4.79 -13.01
CA LEU A 244 5.14 -4.54 -13.41
C LEU A 244 5.19 -3.77 -14.72
N LYS A 245 6.00 -2.72 -14.77
CA LYS A 245 6.28 -1.95 -15.99
C LYS A 245 7.76 -1.67 -16.15
N ARG A 246 8.28 -1.95 -17.34
CA ARG A 246 9.61 -1.47 -17.75
C ARG A 246 9.53 0.02 -18.09
N THR A 247 10.31 0.84 -17.41
CA THR A 247 10.26 2.29 -17.55
C THR A 247 11.16 2.83 -18.67
N ALA A 248 12.27 2.15 -18.94
CA ALA A 248 13.29 2.63 -19.88
C ALA A 248 12.94 2.44 -21.37
N SER A 249 11.94 1.64 -21.71
CA SER A 249 11.58 1.36 -23.10
C SER A 249 10.14 0.89 -23.25
N THR A 250 9.71 0.74 -24.50
CA THR A 250 8.44 0.12 -24.84
C THR A 250 8.39 -1.32 -24.37
N ASP A 251 7.41 -1.66 -23.55
CA ASP A 251 7.09 -2.99 -23.06
C ASP A 251 5.66 -3.00 -22.53
N ASP A 252 5.04 -4.18 -22.41
CA ASP A 252 3.71 -4.29 -21.84
C ASP A 252 3.74 -4.15 -20.32
N TRP A 253 2.57 -3.87 -19.76
CA TRP A 253 2.32 -3.91 -18.33
C TRP A 253 1.94 -5.33 -17.93
N TYR A 254 2.78 -6.01 -17.19
CA TYR A 254 2.51 -7.36 -16.72
C TYR A 254 1.87 -7.36 -15.35
N VAL A 255 0.80 -8.14 -15.19
CA VAL A 255 0.07 -8.26 -13.93
C VAL A 255 0.12 -9.69 -13.43
N TYR A 256 0.57 -9.84 -12.19
CA TYR A 256 0.39 -11.02 -11.34
C TYR A 256 -0.89 -10.85 -10.52
N HIS A 257 -1.61 -11.93 -10.33
CA HIS A 257 -2.70 -12.03 -9.36
C HIS A 257 -2.67 -13.41 -8.70
N LYS A 258 -2.84 -13.48 -7.37
CA LYS A 258 -2.72 -14.72 -6.60
C LYS A 258 -3.61 -15.85 -7.12
N ASP A 259 -4.84 -15.53 -7.54
CA ASP A 259 -5.82 -16.52 -8.01
C ASP A 259 -5.54 -17.02 -9.43
N LEU A 260 -4.66 -16.36 -10.18
CA LEU A 260 -4.14 -16.83 -11.46
C LEU A 260 -2.89 -17.68 -11.31
N GLY A 261 -2.16 -17.50 -10.22
CA GLY A 261 -0.92 -18.20 -9.92
C GLY A 261 0.31 -17.59 -10.58
N ASN A 262 1.47 -18.11 -10.20
CA ASN A 262 2.79 -17.58 -10.53
C ASN A 262 3.34 -18.01 -11.92
N THR A 263 2.61 -18.83 -12.67
CA THR A 263 2.93 -19.19 -14.04
C THR A 263 2.11 -18.43 -15.06
N VAL A 264 1.20 -17.55 -14.61
CA VAL A 264 0.27 -16.80 -15.44
C VAL A 264 0.55 -15.30 -15.36
N ARG A 265 0.40 -14.62 -16.48
CA ARG A 265 0.32 -13.16 -16.54
C ARG A 265 -0.90 -12.70 -17.33
N ILE A 266 -1.41 -11.54 -17.01
CA ILE A 266 -2.27 -10.73 -17.86
C ILE A 266 -1.56 -9.42 -18.20
N GLN A 267 -2.04 -8.72 -19.22
CA GLN A 267 -1.51 -7.42 -19.63
C GLN A 267 -2.55 -6.34 -19.31
N LEU A 268 -2.15 -5.32 -18.55
CA LEU A 268 -3.04 -4.20 -18.18
C LEU A 268 -3.43 -3.35 -19.40
N ASN A 269 -2.51 -3.22 -20.36
CA ASN A 269 -2.63 -2.36 -21.54
C ASN A 269 -3.17 -3.13 -22.78
N SER A 270 -3.72 -4.30 -22.62
CA SER A 270 -4.16 -5.14 -23.74
C SER A 270 -5.49 -5.83 -23.45
N THR A 271 -6.25 -6.12 -24.50
CA THR A 271 -7.45 -6.98 -24.47
C THR A 271 -7.12 -8.46 -24.65
N SER A 272 -5.84 -8.82 -24.72
CA SER A 272 -5.37 -10.19 -24.88
C SER A 272 -5.77 -11.06 -23.69
N ALA A 273 -6.07 -12.32 -23.97
CA ALA A 273 -6.31 -13.32 -22.94
C ALA A 273 -5.07 -13.52 -22.04
N LYS A 274 -5.26 -14.12 -20.88
CA LYS A 274 -4.15 -14.53 -20.01
C LYS A 274 -3.15 -15.40 -20.77
N VAL A 275 -1.87 -15.22 -20.46
CA VAL A 275 -0.77 -16.04 -21.01
C VAL A 275 -0.22 -16.92 -19.90
N THR A 276 -0.07 -18.22 -20.19
CA THR A 276 0.45 -19.23 -19.26
C THR A 276 1.89 -19.62 -19.60
N GLY A 277 2.64 -20.12 -18.61
CA GLY A 277 4.01 -20.64 -18.80
C GLY A 277 5.04 -19.56 -19.12
N THR A 278 4.81 -18.31 -18.72
CA THR A 278 5.62 -17.18 -19.17
C THR A 278 6.95 -17.02 -18.44
N GLY A 279 7.11 -17.60 -17.26
CA GLY A 279 8.28 -17.41 -16.41
C GLY A 279 8.52 -15.99 -15.92
N VAL A 280 7.62 -15.02 -16.18
CA VAL A 280 7.79 -13.62 -15.72
C VAL A 280 7.99 -13.55 -14.22
N TRP A 281 7.20 -14.31 -13.48
CA TRP A 281 7.22 -14.39 -12.01
C TRP A 281 8.12 -15.52 -11.50
N ASP A 282 9.03 -16.04 -12.37
CA ASP A 282 9.96 -17.13 -12.06
C ASP A 282 9.25 -18.41 -11.57
N SER A 283 8.00 -18.62 -11.97
CA SER A 283 7.15 -19.70 -11.44
C SER A 283 7.17 -19.77 -9.90
N THR A 284 7.44 -18.65 -9.25
CA THR A 284 7.62 -18.54 -7.79
C THR A 284 6.56 -17.61 -7.20
N THR A 285 5.83 -18.11 -6.21
CA THR A 285 4.85 -17.30 -5.48
C THR A 285 5.56 -16.23 -4.66
N PRO A 286 5.11 -14.97 -4.68
CA PRO A 286 5.64 -13.94 -3.81
C PRO A 286 5.58 -14.35 -2.34
N THR A 287 6.53 -13.87 -1.56
CA THR A 287 6.58 -14.05 -0.10
C THR A 287 6.14 -12.78 0.62
N SER A 288 6.19 -12.77 1.94
CA SER A 288 5.94 -11.55 2.73
C SER A 288 7.04 -10.49 2.58
N SER A 289 8.15 -10.81 1.94
CA SER A 289 9.30 -9.90 1.83
C SER A 289 9.76 -9.64 0.41
N VAL A 290 9.59 -10.58 -0.52
CA VAL A 290 10.08 -10.46 -1.90
C VAL A 290 9.09 -11.00 -2.92
N PHE A 291 9.23 -10.51 -4.16
CA PHE A 291 8.71 -11.13 -5.38
C PHE A 291 9.85 -11.47 -6.33
N SER A 292 9.60 -12.41 -7.22
CA SER A 292 10.58 -12.93 -8.18
C SER A 292 10.28 -12.45 -9.58
N LEU A 293 11.32 -12.14 -10.35
CA LEU A 293 11.24 -11.81 -11.76
C LEU A 293 12.25 -12.63 -12.57
N GLN A 294 11.79 -13.20 -13.69
CA GLN A 294 12.63 -13.89 -14.66
C GLN A 294 12.19 -13.52 -16.09
N ASN A 295 13.05 -13.77 -17.06
CA ASN A 295 12.74 -13.55 -18.49
C ASN A 295 12.32 -12.11 -18.84
N GLN A 296 12.61 -11.15 -17.98
CA GLN A 296 12.45 -9.73 -18.29
C GLN A 296 13.77 -9.15 -18.79
N ALA A 297 13.71 -8.28 -19.77
CA ALA A 297 14.92 -7.59 -20.22
C ALA A 297 15.51 -6.75 -19.09
N GLY A 298 16.82 -6.67 -19.03
CA GLY A 298 17.53 -5.80 -18.07
C GLY A 298 17.11 -4.33 -18.20
N GLY A 299 17.26 -3.58 -17.13
CA GLY A 299 16.98 -2.14 -17.06
C GLY A 299 16.01 -1.76 -15.93
N ALA A 300 15.60 -0.51 -15.92
CA ALA A 300 14.74 0.06 -14.90
C ALA A 300 13.28 -0.42 -15.07
N HIS A 301 12.67 -0.80 -13.95
CA HIS A 301 11.27 -1.19 -13.83
C HIS A 301 10.63 -0.52 -12.61
N VAL A 302 9.31 -0.40 -12.64
CA VAL A 302 8.48 -0.08 -11.48
C VAL A 302 7.47 -1.20 -11.23
N ALA A 303 7.26 -1.55 -9.96
CA ALA A 303 6.29 -2.55 -9.52
C ALA A 303 5.50 -2.07 -8.30
#